data_64967202621669aab482d4e079721504
#
_entry.id   64967202621669aab482d4e079721504
#
_cell.length_a   1.000
_cell.length_b   1.000
_cell.length_c   1.000
_cell.angle_alpha   90.00
_cell.angle_beta   90.00
_cell.angle_gamma   90.00
#
_symmetry.space_group_name_H-M   'P 1'
#
loop_
_entity.id
_entity.type
_entity.pdbx_description
1 polymer ?
#
loop_
_entity_poly.entity_id
_entity_poly.type
_entity_poly.pdbx_seq_one_letter_code
_entity_poly.pdbx_strand_id
1 'polypeptide(L)'
;LPRLSESRPTAVLLPGDSDGARIATLQGDRLVDVQSFDVAFTLLHGPFGEDGTIQGMFEMLGLRYVGSGVAASANGMDKDWMKRTLSASGLPGCRFITVSARQWSQQRDVTLKRIEALGYPVFVKPARGGSSVGITRVNGVDELDQAVQLAHEFDPKLVIEEAVLH
;
A
#
# COMPACT_ATOMS: atom_id res chain seq x y z
N LEU A 1 -4.20 -7.17 -16.35
CA LEU A 1 -4.86 -5.87 -16.36
C LEU A 1 -5.09 -5.47 -17.82
N PRO A 2 -6.29 -4.95 -18.19
CA PRO A 2 -6.51 -4.46 -19.55
C PRO A 2 -5.55 -3.29 -19.81
N ARG A 3 -4.81 -3.35 -20.91
CA ARG A 3 -3.97 -2.24 -21.33
C ARG A 3 -4.87 -1.05 -21.70
N LEU A 4 -4.59 0.12 -21.13
CA LEU A 4 -5.23 1.35 -21.55
C LEU A 4 -4.83 1.60 -23.02
N SER A 5 -5.80 1.84 -23.89
CA SER A 5 -5.48 2.19 -25.28
C SER A 5 -4.85 3.58 -25.32
N GLU A 6 -3.81 3.77 -26.13
CA GLU A 6 -3.11 5.06 -26.30
C GLU A 6 -4.04 6.18 -26.82
N SER A 7 -5.23 5.84 -27.28
CA SER A 7 -6.23 6.78 -27.82
C SER A 7 -7.25 7.29 -26.80
N ARG A 8 -7.11 6.96 -25.50
CA ARG A 8 -8.06 7.45 -24.49
C ARG A 8 -7.76 8.89 -24.12
N PRO A 9 -8.80 9.74 -23.99
CA PRO A 9 -8.61 11.11 -23.53
C PRO A 9 -8.04 11.11 -22.10
N THR A 10 -7.09 12.02 -21.84
CA THR A 10 -6.50 12.19 -20.51
C THR A 10 -7.43 13.07 -19.67
N ALA A 11 -7.89 12.56 -18.53
CA ALA A 11 -8.63 13.34 -17.55
C ALA A 11 -7.66 14.19 -16.71
N VAL A 12 -8.01 15.45 -16.49
CA VAL A 12 -7.28 16.39 -15.64
C VAL A 12 -8.21 16.91 -14.55
N LEU A 13 -7.76 16.82 -13.31
CA LEU A 13 -8.43 17.43 -12.18
C LEU A 13 -7.92 18.86 -11.96
N LEU A 14 -8.83 19.79 -11.75
CA LEU A 14 -8.56 21.20 -11.57
C LEU A 14 -9.21 21.71 -10.30
N PRO A 15 -8.63 22.72 -9.62
CA PRO A 15 -9.30 23.41 -8.52
C PRO A 15 -10.66 23.94 -8.96
N GLY A 16 -11.63 23.91 -8.08
CA GLY A 16 -12.92 24.58 -8.26
C GLY A 16 -12.86 26.05 -7.84
N ASP A 17 -13.98 26.75 -8.06
CA ASP A 17 -14.13 28.17 -7.66
C ASP A 17 -14.65 28.29 -6.22
N SER A 18 -15.00 27.17 -5.57
CA SER A 18 -15.48 27.04 -4.18
C SER A 18 -15.04 25.67 -3.64
N ASP A 19 -15.75 25.10 -2.66
CA ASP A 19 -15.43 23.82 -1.99
C ASP A 19 -15.51 22.55 -2.88
N GLY A 20 -15.46 22.69 -4.18
CA GLY A 20 -15.51 21.60 -5.17
C GLY A 20 -14.26 21.56 -6.05
N ALA A 21 -14.28 20.69 -7.04
CA ALA A 21 -13.28 20.62 -8.08
C ALA A 21 -13.91 20.49 -9.47
N ARG A 22 -13.06 20.54 -10.48
CA ARG A 22 -13.48 20.34 -11.88
C ARG A 22 -12.68 19.21 -12.48
N ILE A 23 -13.31 18.43 -13.34
CA ILE A 23 -12.65 17.45 -14.21
C ILE A 23 -12.78 17.93 -15.65
N ALA A 24 -11.72 17.81 -16.40
CA ALA A 24 -11.66 18.17 -17.81
C ALA A 24 -11.00 17.08 -18.61
N THR A 25 -11.24 17.04 -19.89
CA THR A 25 -10.53 16.21 -20.86
C THR A 25 -9.42 17.02 -21.50
N LEU A 26 -8.18 16.51 -21.49
CA LEU A 26 -7.08 17.10 -22.25
C LEU A 26 -7.12 16.59 -23.69
N GLN A 27 -7.31 17.48 -24.63
CA GLN A 27 -7.27 17.19 -26.05
C GLN A 27 -6.20 18.05 -26.72
N GLY A 28 -5.06 17.43 -27.04
CA GLY A 28 -3.87 18.17 -27.44
C GLY A 28 -3.36 19.04 -26.27
N ASP A 29 -3.35 20.35 -26.49
CA ASP A 29 -2.97 21.38 -25.50
C ASP A 29 -4.18 22.11 -24.86
N ARG A 30 -5.40 21.64 -25.14
CA ARG A 30 -6.65 22.28 -24.69
C ARG A 30 -7.39 21.41 -23.70
N LEU A 31 -8.02 22.08 -22.72
CA LEU A 31 -8.98 21.47 -21.81
C LEU A 31 -10.37 21.63 -22.42
N VAL A 32 -11.08 20.51 -22.57
CA VAL A 32 -12.45 20.43 -23.08
C VAL A 32 -13.32 19.64 -22.10
N ASP A 33 -14.64 19.70 -22.29
CA ASP A 33 -15.62 18.97 -21.47
C ASP A 33 -15.46 19.21 -19.95
N VAL A 34 -15.27 20.47 -19.57
CA VAL A 34 -15.06 20.83 -18.16
C VAL A 34 -16.37 20.61 -17.38
N GLN A 35 -16.32 19.80 -16.34
CA GLN A 35 -17.44 19.49 -15.46
C GLN A 35 -17.04 19.77 -14.01
N SER A 36 -17.97 20.37 -13.25
CA SER A 36 -17.79 20.60 -11.81
C SER A 36 -18.39 19.47 -11.00
N PHE A 37 -17.81 19.17 -9.85
CA PHE A 37 -18.33 18.20 -8.89
C PHE A 37 -17.91 18.58 -7.46
N ASP A 38 -18.69 18.16 -6.47
CA ASP A 38 -18.54 18.58 -5.08
C ASP A 38 -17.82 17.58 -4.19
N VAL A 39 -17.86 16.29 -4.55
CA VAL A 39 -17.33 15.19 -3.74
C VAL A 39 -16.77 14.09 -4.63
N ALA A 40 -15.60 13.59 -4.31
CA ALA A 40 -15.03 12.42 -4.95
C ALA A 40 -15.32 11.15 -4.14
N PHE A 41 -15.74 10.10 -4.83
CA PHE A 41 -15.81 8.74 -4.30
C PHE A 41 -14.91 7.84 -5.17
N THR A 42 -13.74 7.48 -4.64
CA THR A 42 -12.76 6.70 -5.39
C THR A 42 -13.03 5.20 -5.27
N LEU A 43 -12.95 4.50 -6.39
CA LEU A 43 -12.98 3.04 -6.47
C LEU A 43 -11.61 2.48 -6.91
N LEU A 44 -10.55 3.20 -6.58
CA LEU A 44 -9.17 2.79 -6.86
C LEU A 44 -8.69 1.81 -5.79
N HIS A 45 -7.93 0.80 -6.20
CA HIS A 45 -7.35 -0.21 -5.33
C HIS A 45 -5.82 -0.18 -5.40
N GLY A 46 -5.18 -0.49 -4.26
CA GLY A 46 -3.73 -0.62 -4.17
C GLY A 46 -2.98 0.72 -4.20
N PRO A 47 -1.73 0.73 -4.69
CA PRO A 47 -0.89 1.92 -4.77
C PRO A 47 -1.57 3.06 -5.53
N PHE A 48 -1.32 4.29 -5.07
CA PHE A 48 -1.92 5.55 -5.51
C PHE A 48 -3.40 5.72 -5.14
N GLY A 49 -4.18 4.65 -4.98
CA GLY A 49 -5.59 4.70 -4.63
C GLY A 49 -5.85 4.65 -3.12
N GLU A 50 -5.10 3.81 -2.40
CA GLU A 50 -5.34 3.50 -0.99
C GLU A 50 -4.19 3.94 -0.06
N ASP A 51 -3.11 4.50 -0.59
CA ASP A 51 -1.87 4.84 0.13
C ASP A 51 -1.74 6.32 0.54
N GLY A 52 -2.80 7.11 0.38
CA GLY A 52 -2.80 8.54 0.69
C GLY A 52 -2.46 9.44 -0.50
N THR A 53 -1.99 8.89 -1.63
CA THR A 53 -1.55 9.68 -2.79
C THR A 53 -2.70 10.43 -3.44
N ILE A 54 -3.78 9.74 -3.80
CA ILE A 54 -4.95 10.40 -4.40
C ILE A 54 -5.65 11.31 -3.39
N GLN A 55 -5.68 10.94 -2.12
CA GLN A 55 -6.23 11.75 -1.05
C GLN A 55 -5.47 13.07 -0.90
N GLY A 56 -4.13 13.03 -0.97
CA GLY A 56 -3.29 14.24 -0.97
C GLY A 56 -3.57 15.15 -2.16
N MET A 57 -3.80 14.60 -3.34
CA MET A 57 -4.21 15.38 -4.50
C MET A 57 -5.56 16.06 -4.27
N PHE A 58 -6.53 15.37 -3.68
CA PHE A 58 -7.84 15.97 -3.37
C PHE A 58 -7.72 17.09 -2.34
N GLU A 59 -6.91 16.92 -1.30
CA GLU A 59 -6.67 17.98 -0.31
C GLU A 59 -6.00 19.21 -0.94
N MET A 60 -5.03 19.02 -1.84
CA MET A 60 -4.41 20.13 -2.56
C MET A 60 -5.38 20.88 -3.48
N LEU A 61 -6.41 20.20 -3.99
CA LEU A 61 -7.45 20.78 -4.83
C LEU A 61 -8.63 21.36 -4.01
N GLY A 62 -8.63 21.23 -2.68
CA GLY A 62 -9.75 21.60 -1.84
C GLY A 62 -11.00 20.75 -2.06
N LEU A 63 -10.83 19.54 -2.64
CA LEU A 63 -11.93 18.65 -2.99
C LEU A 63 -12.28 17.73 -1.81
N ARG A 64 -13.54 17.75 -1.41
CA ARG A 64 -14.09 16.78 -0.45
C ARG A 64 -14.10 15.37 -1.06
N TYR A 65 -13.79 14.36 -0.26
CA TYR A 65 -13.82 12.97 -0.72
C TYR A 65 -14.34 12.03 0.37
N VAL A 66 -14.82 10.87 -0.06
CA VAL A 66 -15.27 9.79 0.82
C VAL A 66 -14.11 8.84 1.06
N GLY A 67 -13.80 8.59 2.33
CA GLY A 67 -12.74 7.67 2.74
C GLY A 67 -11.85 8.21 3.85
N SER A 68 -10.77 7.48 4.12
CA SER A 68 -9.76 7.88 5.10
C SER A 68 -8.87 8.99 4.55
N GLY A 69 -8.42 9.89 5.44
CA GLY A 69 -7.49 10.95 5.07
C GLY A 69 -6.08 10.43 4.74
N VAL A 70 -5.21 11.34 4.27
CA VAL A 70 -3.85 11.04 3.80
C VAL A 70 -3.06 10.19 4.78
N ALA A 71 -2.94 10.65 6.04
CA ALA A 71 -2.13 9.97 7.05
C ALA A 71 -2.67 8.57 7.40
N ALA A 72 -3.99 8.42 7.52
CA ALA A 72 -4.62 7.14 7.82
C ALA A 72 -4.46 6.14 6.66
N SER A 73 -4.64 6.59 5.41
CA SER A 73 -4.45 5.78 4.21
C SER A 73 -2.99 5.32 4.08
N ALA A 74 -2.03 6.23 4.22
CA ALA A 74 -0.61 5.90 4.15
C ALA A 74 -0.19 4.90 5.24
N ASN A 75 -0.66 5.12 6.49
CA ASN A 75 -0.39 4.19 7.58
C ASN A 75 -1.04 2.82 7.35
N GLY A 76 -2.28 2.78 6.88
CA GLY A 76 -3.02 1.54 6.63
C GLY A 76 -2.44 0.70 5.51
N MET A 77 -1.86 1.33 4.48
CA MET A 77 -1.23 0.64 3.36
C MET A 77 0.08 -0.05 3.76
N ASP A 78 0.85 0.51 4.69
CA ASP A 78 2.11 -0.06 5.16
C ASP A 78 1.89 -0.96 6.38
N LYS A 79 1.98 -2.28 6.18
CA LYS A 79 1.73 -3.29 7.23
C LYS A 79 2.62 -3.12 8.47
N ASP A 80 3.85 -2.64 8.32
CA ASP A 80 4.73 -2.37 9.45
C ASP A 80 4.21 -1.19 10.29
N TRP A 81 3.90 -0.08 9.64
CA TRP A 81 3.37 1.10 10.32
C TRP A 81 2.00 0.84 10.93
N MET A 82 1.10 0.22 10.20
CA MET A 82 -0.22 -0.17 10.68
C MET A 82 -0.13 -1.04 11.95
N LYS A 83 0.67 -2.11 11.92
CA LYS A 83 0.83 -3.02 13.06
C LYS A 83 1.42 -2.32 14.28
N ARG A 84 2.41 -1.44 14.07
CA ARG A 84 3.00 -0.64 15.18
C ARG A 84 1.98 0.33 15.76
N THR A 85 1.20 1.00 14.94
CA THR A 85 0.14 1.92 15.38
C THR A 85 -0.93 1.20 16.18
N LEU A 86 -1.41 0.05 15.69
CA LEU A 86 -2.39 -0.76 16.41
C LEU A 86 -1.85 -1.25 17.75
N SER A 87 -0.62 -1.76 17.77
CA SER A 87 0.05 -2.21 18.99
C SER A 87 0.22 -1.07 20.02
N ALA A 88 0.65 0.11 19.56
CA ALA A 88 0.77 1.29 20.42
C ALA A 88 -0.58 1.75 21.00
N SER A 89 -1.68 1.45 20.30
CA SER A 89 -3.05 1.71 20.75
C SER A 89 -3.64 0.59 21.63
N GLY A 90 -2.83 -0.42 22.01
CA GLY A 90 -3.27 -1.54 22.85
C GLY A 90 -4.14 -2.59 22.13
N LEU A 91 -4.23 -2.52 20.81
CA LEU A 91 -4.97 -3.51 20.03
C LEU A 91 -4.13 -4.76 19.81
N PRO A 92 -4.68 -5.96 20.03
CA PRO A 92 -3.95 -7.21 19.85
C PRO A 92 -3.67 -7.47 18.36
N GLY A 93 -2.54 -8.09 18.07
CA GLY A 93 -2.16 -8.49 16.72
C GLY A 93 -1.10 -9.60 16.74
N CYS A 94 -0.91 -10.27 15.62
CA CYS A 94 0.13 -11.27 15.46
C CYS A 94 1.52 -10.68 15.72
N ARG A 95 2.39 -11.45 16.36
CA ARG A 95 3.81 -11.09 16.48
C ARG A 95 4.43 -11.01 15.09
N PHE A 96 5.28 -10.03 14.90
CA PHE A 96 5.91 -9.82 13.61
C PHE A 96 7.29 -9.20 13.75
N ILE A 97 8.06 -9.31 12.70
CA ILE A 97 9.30 -8.55 12.51
C ILE A 97 9.27 -7.86 11.14
N THR A 98 9.98 -6.75 11.06
CA THR A 98 10.23 -6.06 9.80
C THR A 98 11.65 -6.36 9.36
N VAL A 99 11.82 -6.63 8.08
CA VAL A 99 13.09 -6.99 7.46
C VAL A 99 13.25 -6.18 6.17
N SER A 100 14.32 -5.40 6.08
CA SER A 100 14.71 -4.74 4.82
C SER A 100 15.61 -5.65 3.98
N ALA A 101 15.70 -5.39 2.69
CA ALA A 101 16.62 -6.10 1.79
C ALA A 101 18.07 -6.05 2.29
N ARG A 102 18.49 -4.89 2.86
CA ARG A 102 19.81 -4.73 3.46
C ARG A 102 19.99 -5.61 4.69
N GLN A 103 19.00 -5.69 5.58
CA GLN A 103 19.08 -6.56 6.78
C GLN A 103 19.13 -8.03 6.37
N TRP A 104 18.35 -8.44 5.37
CA TRP A 104 18.38 -9.80 4.85
C TRP A 104 19.76 -10.18 4.33
N SER A 105 20.41 -9.32 3.54
CA SER A 105 21.72 -9.59 2.95
C SER A 105 22.89 -9.47 3.94
N GLN A 106 22.84 -8.51 4.89
CA GLN A 106 24.00 -8.19 5.74
C GLN A 106 23.89 -8.73 7.18
N GLN A 107 22.68 -9.07 7.64
CA GLN A 107 22.41 -9.50 9.02
C GLN A 107 21.57 -10.80 9.03
N ARG A 108 21.88 -11.71 8.11
CA ARG A 108 21.08 -12.91 7.87
C ARG A 108 20.88 -13.75 9.14
N ASP A 109 21.97 -14.09 9.85
CA ASP A 109 21.91 -14.96 11.03
C ASP A 109 21.05 -14.35 12.16
N VAL A 110 21.17 -13.04 12.36
CA VAL A 110 20.35 -12.31 13.33
C VAL A 110 18.87 -12.31 12.90
N THR A 111 18.63 -12.14 11.62
CA THR A 111 17.26 -12.14 11.06
C THR A 111 16.63 -13.51 11.18
N LEU A 112 17.37 -14.60 10.87
CA LEU A 112 16.89 -15.97 11.02
C LEU A 112 16.48 -16.28 12.47
N LYS A 113 17.31 -15.93 13.44
CA LYS A 113 16.99 -16.13 14.87
C LYS A 113 15.72 -15.37 15.29
N ARG A 114 15.49 -14.18 14.75
CA ARG A 114 14.26 -13.42 15.02
C ARG A 114 13.03 -14.07 14.39
N ILE A 115 13.16 -14.67 13.20
CA ILE A 115 12.08 -15.41 12.55
C ILE A 115 11.79 -16.70 13.33
N GLU A 116 12.80 -17.45 13.72
CA GLU A 116 12.67 -18.65 14.56
C GLU A 116 11.94 -18.35 15.88
N ALA A 117 12.21 -17.19 16.48
CA ALA A 117 11.52 -16.77 17.70
C ALA A 117 10.01 -16.49 17.53
N LEU A 118 9.54 -16.24 16.29
CA LEU A 118 8.12 -16.18 15.99
C LEU A 118 7.47 -17.57 16.00
N GLY A 119 8.23 -18.61 15.63
CA GLY A 119 7.73 -19.96 15.41
C GLY A 119 7.12 -20.14 14.02
N TYR A 120 7.36 -21.32 13.42
CA TYR A 120 6.75 -21.67 12.13
C TYR A 120 5.35 -22.30 12.34
N PRO A 121 4.42 -22.12 11.36
CA PRO A 121 4.60 -21.39 10.13
C PRO A 121 4.57 -19.87 10.30
N VAL A 122 5.26 -19.15 9.39
CA VAL A 122 5.20 -17.70 9.28
C VAL A 122 4.69 -17.28 7.91
N PHE A 123 4.20 -16.03 7.81
CA PHE A 123 3.89 -15.41 6.52
C PHE A 123 4.93 -14.34 6.19
N VAL A 124 5.56 -14.46 5.04
CA VAL A 124 6.45 -13.43 4.46
C VAL A 124 5.63 -12.57 3.51
N LYS A 125 5.64 -11.26 3.72
CA LYS A 125 4.76 -10.32 3.00
C LYS A 125 5.52 -9.06 2.60
N PRO A 126 5.29 -8.49 1.40
CA PRO A 126 5.64 -7.10 1.12
C PRO A 126 4.97 -6.17 2.15
N ALA A 127 5.67 -5.19 2.67
CA ALA A 127 5.10 -4.27 3.66
C ALA A 127 3.98 -3.43 3.05
N ARG A 128 4.16 -2.98 1.80
CA ARG A 128 3.19 -2.18 1.05
C ARG A 128 2.63 -2.99 -0.11
N GLY A 129 1.35 -2.95 -0.30
CA GLY A 129 0.65 -3.68 -1.34
C GLY A 129 -0.60 -4.37 -0.81
N GLY A 130 -1.51 -4.69 -1.73
CA GLY A 130 -2.79 -5.32 -1.47
C GLY A 130 -2.94 -6.68 -2.16
N SER A 131 -4.17 -7.21 -2.14
CA SER A 131 -4.59 -8.41 -2.89
C SER A 131 -3.70 -9.64 -2.72
N SER A 132 -3.01 -9.77 -1.59
CA SER A 132 -2.11 -10.88 -1.26
C SER A 132 -0.95 -11.12 -2.26
N VAL A 133 -0.62 -10.14 -3.08
CA VAL A 133 0.50 -10.24 -4.03
C VAL A 133 1.82 -10.33 -3.27
N GLY A 134 2.67 -11.28 -3.64
CA GLY A 134 3.98 -11.51 -3.02
C GLY A 134 3.93 -12.07 -1.59
N ILE A 135 2.77 -12.57 -1.12
CA ILE A 135 2.64 -13.20 0.20
C ILE A 135 2.89 -14.70 0.09
N THR A 136 3.76 -15.22 0.95
CA THR A 136 4.08 -16.65 1.02
C THR A 136 3.96 -17.15 2.45
N ARG A 137 3.27 -18.27 2.66
CA ARG A 137 3.33 -19.05 3.88
C ARG A 137 4.58 -19.91 3.86
N VAL A 138 5.35 -19.87 4.94
CA VAL A 138 6.64 -20.56 5.11
C VAL A 138 6.53 -21.50 6.30
N ASN A 139 6.76 -22.78 6.09
CA ASN A 139 6.61 -23.81 7.13
C ASN A 139 7.94 -24.17 7.79
N GLY A 140 9.06 -23.77 7.21
CA GLY A 140 10.39 -24.05 7.75
C GLY A 140 11.45 -23.14 7.12
N VAL A 141 12.65 -23.18 7.69
CA VAL A 141 13.77 -22.30 7.29
C VAL A 141 14.16 -22.48 5.82
N ASP A 142 14.00 -23.67 5.28
CA ASP A 142 14.40 -24.00 3.90
C ASP A 142 13.57 -23.25 2.84
N GLU A 143 12.36 -22.82 3.20
CA GLU A 143 11.47 -22.09 2.29
C GLU A 143 11.67 -20.56 2.34
N LEU A 144 12.42 -20.05 3.33
CA LEU A 144 12.55 -18.61 3.58
C LEU A 144 13.20 -17.83 2.44
N ASP A 145 14.24 -18.35 1.83
CA ASP A 145 14.98 -17.63 0.78
C ASP A 145 14.10 -17.34 -0.42
N GLN A 146 13.36 -18.34 -0.86
CA GLN A 146 12.45 -18.21 -1.99
C GLN A 146 11.31 -17.24 -1.66
N ALA A 147 10.72 -17.33 -0.45
CA ALA A 147 9.66 -16.46 -0.02
C ALA A 147 10.11 -14.99 0.10
N VAL A 148 11.30 -14.75 0.65
CA VAL A 148 11.89 -13.41 0.77
C VAL A 148 12.22 -12.84 -0.59
N GLN A 149 12.81 -13.63 -1.49
CA GLN A 149 13.12 -13.20 -2.85
C GLN A 149 11.84 -12.78 -3.59
N LEU A 150 10.80 -13.60 -3.55
CA LEU A 150 9.51 -13.29 -4.18
C LEU A 150 8.90 -11.99 -3.61
N ALA A 151 8.89 -11.84 -2.29
CA ALA A 151 8.32 -10.65 -1.67
C ALA A 151 9.13 -9.38 -1.98
N HIS A 152 10.45 -9.49 -2.14
CA HIS A 152 11.31 -8.37 -2.52
C HIS A 152 11.12 -7.89 -3.97
N GLU A 153 10.51 -8.67 -4.84
CA GLU A 153 10.11 -8.19 -6.18
C GLU A 153 9.06 -7.06 -6.09
N PHE A 154 8.32 -6.99 -4.98
CA PHE A 154 7.22 -6.04 -4.79
C PHE A 154 7.56 -4.90 -3.80
N ASP A 155 8.37 -5.18 -2.76
CA ASP A 155 8.74 -4.16 -1.78
C ASP A 155 10.11 -4.48 -1.14
N PRO A 156 11.04 -3.51 -1.07
CA PRO A 156 12.30 -3.69 -0.36
C PRO A 156 12.14 -3.84 1.16
N LYS A 157 10.96 -3.56 1.72
CA LYS A 157 10.61 -3.75 3.13
C LYS A 157 9.59 -4.88 3.25
N LEU A 158 9.90 -5.87 4.06
CA LEU A 158 9.05 -7.03 4.32
C LEU A 158 8.54 -7.02 5.76
N VAL A 159 7.35 -7.56 5.93
CA VAL A 159 6.80 -7.97 7.23
C VAL A 159 6.75 -9.49 7.25
N ILE A 160 7.35 -10.09 8.28
CA ILE A 160 7.28 -11.52 8.55
C ILE A 160 6.52 -11.69 9.84
N GLU A 161 5.40 -12.40 9.81
CA GLU A 161 4.51 -12.56 10.96
C GLU A 161 4.17 -14.02 11.23
N GLU A 162 3.90 -14.33 12.49
CA GLU A 162 3.41 -15.65 12.88
C GLU A 162 2.07 -15.98 12.22
N ALA A 163 1.85 -17.24 11.91
CA ALA A 163 0.54 -17.71 11.46
C ALA A 163 -0.40 -17.89 12.65
N VAL A 164 -1.63 -17.42 12.51
CA VAL A 164 -2.71 -17.77 13.45
C VAL A 164 -3.21 -19.16 13.08
N LEU A 165 -3.03 -20.09 13.98
CA LEU A 165 -3.55 -21.46 13.86
C LEU A 165 -4.86 -21.54 14.62
N HIS A 166 -5.90 -22.03 13.98
CA HIS A 166 -7.21 -22.31 14.57
C HIS A 166 -7.24 -23.70 15.15
#